data_9554054dd33859e602e3f8238fe5728e
#
_entry.id   9554054dd33859e602e3f8238fe5728e
#
_cell.length_a   1.000
_cell.length_b   1.000
_cell.length_c   1.000
_cell.angle_alpha   90.00
_cell.angle_beta   90.00
_cell.angle_gamma   90.00
#
_symmetry.space_group_name_H-M   'P 1'
#
loop_
_entity.id
_entity.type
_entity.pdbx_description
1 polymer ?
#
loop_
_entity_poly.entity_id
_entity_poly.type
_entity_poly.pdbx_seq_one_letter_code
_entity_poly.pdbx_strand_id
1 'polypeptide(L)'
;MFFGGARESTEHHIVIRGIDAAPFQALLEFTRTAQVLIGQENVISLLETADFFQFDRVKLLCEKFLERELHVSNCLGLMTYSQQFAFVELHASAMNVALTHWGDVMCQEEFKALPKETLMHFLKSDELFVPREDVVFDSIVRWIMEDPATREEDFLDLVGEVRVAFLSLSFLDVLHFFGLGFDRW
;
A
#
# COMPACT_ATOMS: atom_id res chain seq x y z
N MET A 1 20.46 22.03 12.00
CA MET A 1 19.80 22.04 13.32
C MET A 1 20.78 22.40 14.44
N PHE A 2 21.91 21.73 14.61
CA PHE A 2 22.82 21.94 15.74
C PHE A 2 23.93 23.02 15.53
N PHE A 3 24.07 23.59 14.32
CA PHE A 3 25.18 24.49 13.94
C PHE A 3 24.71 25.84 13.35
N GLY A 4 23.51 26.30 13.66
CA GLY A 4 22.95 27.46 12.98
C GLY A 4 22.36 28.54 13.88
N GLY A 5 22.95 28.88 15.01
CA GLY A 5 22.43 29.94 15.90
C GLY A 5 21.05 29.64 16.50
N ALA A 6 20.58 28.42 16.40
CA ALA A 6 19.37 27.94 17.05
C ALA A 6 19.66 27.72 18.56
N ARG A 7 18.64 27.82 19.38
CA ARG A 7 18.72 27.70 20.86
C ARG A 7 19.41 26.39 21.30
N GLU A 8 19.20 25.32 20.53
CA GLU A 8 19.78 24.00 20.73
C GLU A 8 21.31 23.96 20.56
N SER A 9 21.92 24.93 19.87
CA SER A 9 23.38 24.99 19.69
C SER A 9 24.12 25.41 20.97
N THR A 10 23.43 25.96 21.94
CA THR A 10 23.97 26.43 23.22
C THR A 10 23.55 25.59 24.41
N GLU A 11 22.62 24.64 24.24
CA GLU A 11 22.12 23.77 25.30
C GLU A 11 22.95 22.48 25.40
N HIS A 12 23.33 22.08 26.63
CA HIS A 12 24.00 20.80 26.88
C HIS A 12 23.06 19.59 26.87
N HIS A 13 21.75 19.84 26.93
CA HIS A 13 20.69 18.82 26.87
C HIS A 13 19.66 19.18 25.83
N ILE A 14 19.50 18.32 24.84
CA ILE A 14 18.51 18.48 23.77
C ILE A 14 17.49 17.35 23.88
N VAL A 15 16.23 17.70 24.09
CA VAL A 15 15.12 16.73 24.12
C VAL A 15 14.48 16.68 22.74
N ILE A 16 14.63 15.54 22.08
CA ILE A 16 13.95 15.24 20.81
C ILE A 16 12.64 14.56 21.14
N ARG A 17 11.51 15.18 20.77
CA ARG A 17 10.17 14.64 21.04
C ARG A 17 9.63 13.93 19.81
N GLY A 18 8.85 12.85 20.02
CA GLY A 18 8.17 12.11 18.94
C GLY A 18 9.07 11.16 18.16
N ILE A 19 10.27 10.88 18.65
CA ILE A 19 11.23 9.95 18.05
C ILE A 19 11.64 8.92 19.10
N ASP A 20 11.57 7.66 18.74
CA ASP A 20 12.04 6.57 19.59
C ASP A 20 13.56 6.55 19.72
N ALA A 21 14.06 6.18 20.89
CA ALA A 21 15.49 6.18 21.16
C ALA A 21 16.26 5.14 20.34
N ALA A 22 15.69 3.95 20.12
CA ALA A 22 16.36 2.85 19.43
C ALA A 22 16.70 3.15 17.96
N PRO A 23 15.75 3.59 17.10
CA PRO A 23 16.07 3.94 15.72
C PRO A 23 17.01 5.16 15.64
N PHE A 24 16.89 6.14 16.54
CA PHE A 24 17.81 7.26 16.59
C PHE A 24 19.25 6.83 16.96
N GLN A 25 19.40 5.91 17.92
CA GLN A 25 20.70 5.33 18.26
C GLN A 25 21.31 4.58 17.05
N ALA A 26 20.49 3.83 16.30
CA ALA A 26 20.94 3.14 15.09
C ALA A 26 21.47 4.14 14.02
N LEU A 27 20.83 5.31 13.86
CA LEU A 27 21.33 6.37 12.99
C LEU A 27 22.67 6.95 13.48
N LEU A 28 22.82 7.18 14.78
CA LEU A 28 24.09 7.64 15.36
C LEU A 28 25.20 6.60 15.15
N GLU A 29 24.91 5.32 15.31
CA GLU A 29 25.86 4.26 15.02
C GLU A 29 26.22 4.22 13.53
N PHE A 30 25.25 4.37 12.66
CA PHE A 30 25.48 4.45 11.23
C PHE A 30 26.44 5.58 10.84
N THR A 31 26.37 6.76 11.48
CA THR A 31 27.32 7.85 11.23
C THR A 31 28.76 7.50 11.58
N ARG A 32 28.97 6.58 12.53
CA ARG A 32 30.32 6.18 13.00
C ARG A 32 30.88 4.98 12.26
N THR A 33 30.00 4.03 11.92
CA THR A 33 30.40 2.71 11.40
C THR A 33 30.05 2.49 9.93
N ALA A 34 29.16 3.33 9.38
CA ALA A 34 28.51 3.15 8.09
C ALA A 34 27.73 1.81 7.99
N GLN A 35 27.35 1.23 9.13
CA GLN A 35 26.58 0.00 9.23
C GLN A 35 25.30 0.22 10.00
N VAL A 36 24.21 -0.41 9.58
CA VAL A 36 22.91 -0.42 10.26
C VAL A 36 22.27 -1.80 10.15
N LEU A 37 21.72 -2.28 11.24
CA LEU A 37 20.95 -3.53 11.25
C LEU A 37 19.49 -3.21 10.93
N ILE A 38 18.97 -3.82 9.86
CA ILE A 38 17.59 -3.68 9.42
C ILE A 38 16.92 -5.05 9.52
N GLY A 39 15.77 -5.11 10.19
CA GLY A 39 14.92 -6.28 10.34
C GLY A 39 13.45 -5.90 10.30
N GLN A 40 12.56 -6.89 10.23
CA GLN A 40 11.11 -6.67 10.12
C GLN A 40 10.56 -5.83 11.28
N GLU A 41 11.11 -6.01 12.50
CA GLU A 41 10.69 -5.31 13.70
C GLU A 41 11.10 -3.83 13.76
N ASN A 42 12.12 -3.40 13.00
CA ASN A 42 12.67 -2.05 13.15
C ASN A 42 12.67 -1.23 11.85
N VAL A 43 12.43 -1.84 10.69
CA VAL A 43 12.55 -1.17 9.38
C VAL A 43 11.67 0.07 9.28
N ILE A 44 10.44 0.01 9.77
CA ILE A 44 9.48 1.11 9.68
C ILE A 44 9.90 2.28 10.58
N SER A 45 10.16 2.02 11.86
CA SER A 45 10.60 3.07 12.80
C SER A 45 11.96 3.67 12.42
N LEU A 46 12.85 2.85 11.86
CA LEU A 46 14.13 3.31 11.34
C LEU A 46 13.95 4.19 10.09
N LEU A 47 13.06 3.80 9.18
CA LEU A 47 12.71 4.55 7.98
C LEU A 47 12.13 5.93 8.33
N GLU A 48 11.13 5.98 9.21
CA GLU A 48 10.50 7.22 9.68
C GLU A 48 11.53 8.16 10.34
N THR A 49 12.40 7.58 11.18
CA THR A 49 13.47 8.36 11.83
C THR A 49 14.51 8.85 10.82
N ALA A 50 14.88 8.00 9.85
CA ALA A 50 15.82 8.37 8.80
C ALA A 50 15.26 9.47 7.88
N ASP A 51 13.95 9.43 7.59
CA ASP A 51 13.28 10.47 6.83
C ASP A 51 13.26 11.79 7.59
N PHE A 52 12.88 11.77 8.87
CA PHE A 52 12.84 12.95 9.71
C PHE A 52 14.20 13.66 9.79
N PHE A 53 15.30 12.90 9.91
CA PHE A 53 16.66 13.43 9.98
C PHE A 53 17.35 13.53 8.61
N GLN A 54 16.67 13.23 7.51
CA GLN A 54 17.18 13.29 6.13
C GLN A 54 18.41 12.38 5.89
N PHE A 55 18.38 11.17 6.45
CA PHE A 55 19.40 10.15 6.22
C PHE A 55 19.09 9.33 4.96
N ASP A 56 19.26 9.91 3.76
CA ASP A 56 18.88 9.29 2.48
C ASP A 56 19.50 7.92 2.24
N ARG A 57 20.76 7.70 2.71
CA ARG A 57 21.41 6.40 2.57
C ARG A 57 20.71 5.31 3.40
N VAL A 58 20.24 5.63 4.62
CA VAL A 58 19.51 4.68 5.46
C VAL A 58 18.13 4.45 4.89
N LYS A 59 17.46 5.49 4.39
CA LYS A 59 16.18 5.37 3.67
C LYS A 59 16.28 4.38 2.51
N LEU A 60 17.29 4.54 1.66
CA LEU A 60 17.53 3.63 0.53
C LEU A 60 17.80 2.18 0.98
N LEU A 61 18.49 1.99 2.11
CA LEU A 61 18.70 0.64 2.66
C LEU A 61 17.41 0.02 3.18
N CYS A 62 16.55 0.82 3.83
CA CYS A 62 15.22 0.39 4.26
C CYS A 62 14.33 0.04 3.06
N GLU A 63 14.31 0.86 2.01
CA GLU A 63 13.58 0.59 0.77
C GLU A 63 13.97 -0.76 0.17
N LYS A 64 15.27 -1.01 -0.01
CA LYS A 64 15.78 -2.30 -0.52
C LYS A 64 15.45 -3.49 0.36
N PHE A 65 15.38 -3.29 1.68
CA PHE A 65 14.93 -4.32 2.59
C PHE A 65 13.45 -4.62 2.37
N LEU A 66 12.60 -3.58 2.30
CA LEU A 66 11.15 -3.73 2.08
C LEU A 66 10.84 -4.37 0.72
N GLU A 67 11.61 -4.05 -0.33
CA GLU A 67 11.49 -4.72 -1.63
C GLU A 67 11.74 -6.24 -1.56
N ARG A 68 12.67 -6.67 -0.74
CA ARG A 68 12.98 -8.11 -0.54
C ARG A 68 11.92 -8.84 0.26
N GLU A 69 11.29 -8.13 1.19
CA GLU A 69 10.22 -8.67 2.05
C GLU A 69 8.82 -8.51 1.41
N LEU A 70 8.75 -7.99 0.18
CA LEU A 70 7.50 -7.76 -0.52
C LEU A 70 6.80 -9.08 -0.84
N HIS A 71 5.55 -9.20 -0.40
CA HIS A 71 4.70 -10.36 -0.54
C HIS A 71 3.23 -9.95 -0.73
N VAL A 72 2.39 -10.86 -1.19
CA VAL A 72 0.94 -10.66 -1.36
C VAL A 72 0.27 -10.10 -0.10
N SER A 73 0.70 -10.57 1.09
CA SER A 73 0.09 -10.17 2.36
C SER A 73 0.46 -8.77 2.84
N ASN A 74 1.47 -8.10 2.25
CA ASN A 74 1.95 -6.79 2.68
C ASN A 74 2.04 -5.76 1.54
N CYS A 75 1.73 -6.16 0.30
CA CYS A 75 1.91 -5.30 -0.88
C CYS A 75 1.06 -4.02 -0.81
N LEU A 76 -0.18 -4.09 -0.31
CA LEU A 76 -1.07 -2.93 -0.20
C LEU A 76 -0.58 -1.94 0.85
N GLY A 77 -0.13 -2.44 2.01
CA GLY A 77 0.47 -1.60 3.05
C GLY A 77 1.77 -0.95 2.57
N LEU A 78 2.67 -1.72 1.93
CA LEU A 78 3.91 -1.19 1.37
C LEU A 78 3.67 -0.19 0.24
N MET A 79 2.61 -0.34 -0.54
CA MET A 79 2.20 0.65 -1.53
C MET A 79 1.85 1.99 -0.88
N THR A 80 1.12 1.99 0.23
CA THR A 80 0.81 3.18 1.01
C THR A 80 2.07 3.83 1.59
N TYR A 81 2.95 3.04 2.19
CA TYR A 81 4.24 3.53 2.71
C TYR A 81 5.12 4.11 1.62
N SER A 82 5.19 3.47 0.46
CA SER A 82 6.00 3.94 -0.67
C SER A 82 5.55 5.30 -1.18
N GLN A 83 4.26 5.59 -1.19
CA GLN A 83 3.73 6.91 -1.52
C GLN A 83 4.15 7.98 -0.50
N GLN A 84 4.07 7.66 0.80
CA GLN A 84 4.42 8.59 1.87
C GLN A 84 5.90 9.00 1.82
N PHE A 85 6.79 8.07 1.50
CA PHE A 85 8.24 8.30 1.49
C PHE A 85 8.82 8.55 0.09
N ALA A 86 7.97 8.62 -0.93
CA ALA A 86 8.32 8.82 -2.34
C ALA A 86 9.27 7.74 -2.90
N PHE A 87 9.08 6.47 -2.48
CA PHE A 87 9.80 5.30 -3.00
C PHE A 87 9.15 4.79 -4.28
N VAL A 88 9.62 5.31 -5.41
CA VAL A 88 9.05 5.00 -6.73
C VAL A 88 9.20 3.52 -7.10
N GLU A 89 10.39 2.96 -6.87
CA GLU A 89 10.72 1.56 -7.19
C GLU A 89 9.89 0.58 -6.34
N LEU A 90 9.82 0.81 -5.03
CA LEU A 90 9.01 -0.01 -4.12
C LEU A 90 7.53 0.09 -4.47
N HIS A 91 7.03 1.28 -4.82
CA HIS A 91 5.64 1.47 -5.22
C HIS A 91 5.30 0.66 -6.47
N ALA A 92 6.16 0.74 -7.51
CA ALA A 92 5.97 0.00 -8.74
C ALA A 92 6.01 -1.53 -8.50
N SER A 93 6.95 -2.00 -7.66
CA SER A 93 7.06 -3.41 -7.30
C SER A 93 5.84 -3.90 -6.53
N ALA A 94 5.35 -3.13 -5.55
CA ALA A 94 4.16 -3.45 -4.76
C ALA A 94 2.89 -3.47 -5.63
N MET A 95 2.73 -2.51 -6.54
CA MET A 95 1.66 -2.47 -7.51
C MET A 95 1.68 -3.71 -8.42
N ASN A 96 2.83 -4.09 -8.95
CA ASN A 96 2.99 -5.26 -9.79
C ASN A 96 2.60 -6.57 -9.07
N VAL A 97 3.01 -6.72 -7.80
CA VAL A 97 2.60 -7.88 -6.98
C VAL A 97 1.08 -7.91 -6.81
N ALA A 98 0.45 -6.76 -6.51
CA ALA A 98 -1.00 -6.68 -6.35
C ALA A 98 -1.75 -7.02 -7.66
N LEU A 99 -1.31 -6.48 -8.80
CA LEU A 99 -1.91 -6.75 -10.11
C LEU A 99 -1.75 -8.21 -10.54
N THR A 100 -0.60 -8.82 -10.27
CA THR A 100 -0.30 -10.20 -10.69
C THR A 100 -0.99 -11.25 -9.83
N HIS A 101 -1.20 -10.95 -8.54
CA HIS A 101 -1.78 -11.87 -7.55
C HIS A 101 -3.13 -11.40 -6.99
N TRP A 102 -3.94 -10.72 -7.82
CA TRP A 102 -5.18 -10.08 -7.40
C TRP A 102 -6.12 -10.99 -6.61
N GLY A 103 -6.29 -12.24 -7.04
CA GLY A 103 -7.16 -13.22 -6.35
C GLY A 103 -6.75 -13.49 -4.90
N ASP A 104 -5.45 -13.44 -4.60
CA ASP A 104 -4.93 -13.64 -3.25
C ASP A 104 -4.95 -12.32 -2.45
N VAL A 105 -4.68 -11.19 -3.11
CA VAL A 105 -4.68 -9.85 -2.52
C VAL A 105 -6.07 -9.45 -2.05
N MET A 106 -7.12 -9.73 -2.83
CA MET A 106 -8.50 -9.45 -2.43
C MET A 106 -8.95 -10.21 -1.17
N CYS A 107 -8.21 -11.25 -0.78
CA CYS A 107 -8.46 -12.03 0.42
C CYS A 107 -7.77 -11.46 1.67
N GLN A 108 -6.89 -10.48 1.53
CA GLN A 108 -6.18 -9.87 2.66
C GLN A 108 -7.06 -8.84 3.39
N GLU A 109 -6.80 -8.64 4.70
CA GLU A 109 -7.55 -7.66 5.50
C GLU A 109 -7.34 -6.22 5.00
N GLU A 110 -6.12 -5.90 4.53
CA GLU A 110 -5.77 -4.58 3.99
C GLU A 110 -6.62 -4.22 2.76
N PHE A 111 -7.06 -5.21 1.97
CA PHE A 111 -7.92 -4.99 0.82
C PHE A 111 -9.25 -4.32 1.20
N LYS A 112 -9.82 -4.70 2.33
CA LYS A 112 -11.09 -4.16 2.83
C LYS A 112 -11.01 -2.67 3.15
N ALA A 113 -9.82 -2.19 3.51
CA ALA A 113 -9.56 -0.80 3.86
C ALA A 113 -9.15 0.08 2.65
N LEU A 114 -9.10 -0.49 1.43
CA LEU A 114 -8.71 0.28 0.24
C LEU A 114 -9.67 1.45 -0.01
N PRO A 115 -9.14 2.65 -0.34
CA PRO A 115 -9.95 3.73 -0.90
C PRO A 115 -10.56 3.35 -2.25
N LYS A 116 -11.76 3.87 -2.58
CA LYS A 116 -12.42 3.68 -3.87
C LYS A 116 -11.50 3.97 -5.05
N GLU A 117 -10.79 5.09 -4.98
CA GLU A 117 -9.90 5.55 -6.05
C GLU A 117 -8.78 4.55 -6.33
N THR A 118 -8.23 3.95 -5.26
CA THR A 118 -7.18 2.93 -5.38
C THR A 118 -7.73 1.64 -5.97
N LEU A 119 -8.91 1.18 -5.52
CA LEU A 119 -9.58 0.02 -6.10
C LEU A 119 -9.88 0.26 -7.59
N MET A 120 -10.46 1.41 -7.93
CA MET A 120 -10.76 1.80 -9.31
C MET A 120 -9.49 1.81 -10.18
N HIS A 121 -8.36 2.26 -9.64
CA HIS A 121 -7.09 2.26 -10.36
C HIS A 121 -6.63 0.84 -10.72
N PHE A 122 -6.77 -0.11 -9.79
CA PHE A 122 -6.48 -1.52 -10.08
C PHE A 122 -7.42 -2.09 -11.16
N LEU A 123 -8.73 -1.84 -11.04
CA LEU A 123 -9.74 -2.38 -11.96
C LEU A 123 -9.57 -1.85 -13.40
N LYS A 124 -9.10 -0.61 -13.56
CA LYS A 124 -8.82 0.02 -14.86
C LYS A 124 -7.51 -0.44 -15.49
N SER A 125 -6.66 -1.11 -14.75
CA SER A 125 -5.35 -1.51 -15.25
C SER A 125 -5.48 -2.67 -16.24
N ASP A 126 -4.89 -2.51 -17.43
CA ASP A 126 -4.77 -3.59 -18.40
C ASP A 126 -3.79 -4.70 -17.96
N GLU A 127 -2.96 -4.40 -16.94
CA GLU A 127 -2.00 -5.34 -16.35
C GLU A 127 -2.64 -6.20 -15.24
N LEU A 128 -3.93 -5.98 -14.90
CA LEU A 128 -4.63 -6.77 -13.89
C LEU A 128 -4.78 -8.21 -14.36
N PHE A 129 -4.02 -9.09 -13.72
CA PHE A 129 -4.04 -10.51 -14.04
C PHE A 129 -5.05 -11.26 -13.17
N VAL A 130 -6.08 -11.78 -13.82
CA VAL A 130 -7.10 -12.62 -13.20
C VAL A 130 -7.37 -13.84 -14.09
N PRO A 131 -7.57 -15.05 -13.53
CA PRO A 131 -7.88 -16.23 -14.32
C PRO A 131 -9.26 -16.13 -15.02
N ARG A 132 -10.18 -15.36 -14.44
CA ARG A 132 -11.53 -15.12 -14.91
C ARG A 132 -12.03 -13.77 -14.41
N GLU A 133 -12.86 -13.11 -15.20
CA GLU A 133 -13.45 -11.81 -14.87
C GLU A 133 -14.40 -11.86 -13.65
N ASP A 134 -14.95 -13.03 -13.36
CA ASP A 134 -15.73 -13.26 -12.14
C ASP A 134 -14.97 -12.89 -10.87
N VAL A 135 -13.62 -13.05 -10.85
CA VAL A 135 -12.78 -12.67 -9.71
C VAL A 135 -12.75 -11.15 -9.51
N VAL A 136 -12.79 -10.40 -10.60
CA VAL A 136 -12.87 -8.92 -10.55
C VAL A 136 -14.18 -8.50 -9.91
N PHE A 137 -15.29 -9.08 -10.36
CA PHE A 137 -16.60 -8.79 -9.76
C PHE A 137 -16.68 -9.20 -8.29
N ASP A 138 -16.17 -10.40 -7.94
CA ASP A 138 -16.13 -10.88 -6.55
C ASP A 138 -15.34 -9.91 -5.66
N SER A 139 -14.26 -9.32 -6.18
CA SER A 139 -13.47 -8.33 -5.43
C SER A 139 -14.27 -7.06 -5.14
N ILE A 140 -15.07 -6.58 -6.09
CA ILE A 140 -15.96 -5.43 -5.91
C ILE A 140 -17.02 -5.72 -4.84
N VAL A 141 -17.71 -6.86 -4.97
CA VAL A 141 -18.72 -7.26 -3.98
C VAL A 141 -18.12 -7.36 -2.59
N ARG A 142 -16.95 -7.98 -2.47
CA ARG A 142 -16.26 -8.13 -1.18
C ARG A 142 -15.91 -6.78 -0.55
N TRP A 143 -15.42 -5.83 -1.35
CA TRP A 143 -15.10 -4.49 -0.88
C TRP A 143 -16.35 -3.73 -0.41
N ILE A 144 -17.47 -3.83 -1.14
CA ILE A 144 -18.74 -3.18 -0.76
C ILE A 144 -19.31 -3.81 0.50
N MET A 145 -19.27 -5.14 0.62
CA MET A 145 -19.86 -5.85 1.76
C MET A 145 -19.13 -5.59 3.09
N GLU A 146 -17.93 -5.02 3.07
CA GLU A 146 -17.25 -4.59 4.30
C GLU A 146 -17.95 -3.38 4.95
N ASP A 147 -18.47 -2.43 4.14
CA ASP A 147 -19.26 -1.29 4.62
C ASP A 147 -20.36 -0.92 3.60
N PRO A 148 -21.44 -1.70 3.54
CA PRO A 148 -22.50 -1.48 2.56
C PRO A 148 -23.15 -0.10 2.69
N ALA A 149 -23.23 0.44 3.93
CA ALA A 149 -23.93 1.70 4.18
C ALA A 149 -23.29 2.91 3.48
N THR A 150 -21.97 2.88 3.30
CA THR A 150 -21.23 3.96 2.65
C THR A 150 -20.80 3.64 1.22
N ARG A 151 -20.69 2.34 0.85
CA ARG A 151 -20.10 1.91 -0.42
C ARG A 151 -21.10 1.40 -1.46
N GLU A 152 -22.37 1.22 -1.09
CA GLU A 152 -23.39 0.70 -2.03
C GLU A 152 -23.58 1.63 -3.24
N GLU A 153 -23.50 2.94 -3.06
CA GLU A 153 -23.63 3.92 -4.13
C GLU A 153 -22.47 3.85 -5.17
N ASP A 154 -21.32 3.31 -4.77
CA ASP A 154 -20.13 3.14 -5.64
C ASP A 154 -20.22 1.90 -6.54
N PHE A 155 -21.19 1.01 -6.29
CA PHE A 155 -21.30 -0.28 -6.97
C PHE A 155 -21.37 -0.14 -8.49
N LEU A 156 -22.21 0.74 -9.00
CA LEU A 156 -22.39 0.91 -10.45
C LEU A 156 -21.13 1.44 -11.13
N ASP A 157 -20.40 2.34 -10.48
CA ASP A 157 -19.16 2.90 -11.00
C ASP A 157 -18.09 1.81 -11.11
N LEU A 158 -17.95 0.97 -10.06
CA LEU A 158 -16.95 -0.09 -10.01
C LEU A 158 -17.27 -1.23 -10.99
N VAL A 159 -18.53 -1.65 -11.05
CA VAL A 159 -18.96 -2.73 -11.96
C VAL A 159 -18.85 -2.30 -13.42
N GLY A 160 -18.90 -0.98 -13.72
CA GLY A 160 -18.65 -0.45 -15.06
C GLY A 160 -17.27 -0.80 -15.63
N GLU A 161 -16.29 -1.11 -14.78
CA GLU A 161 -14.94 -1.53 -15.19
C GLU A 161 -14.82 -3.05 -15.41
N VAL A 162 -15.85 -3.84 -15.05
CA VAL A 162 -15.87 -5.29 -15.29
C VAL A 162 -16.10 -5.57 -16.76
N ARG A 163 -15.26 -6.40 -17.35
CA ARG A 163 -15.36 -6.80 -18.76
C ARG A 163 -16.45 -7.87 -18.92
N VAL A 164 -17.71 -7.42 -18.95
CA VAL A 164 -18.92 -8.28 -18.92
C VAL A 164 -18.88 -9.40 -19.98
N ALA A 165 -18.26 -9.16 -21.14
CA ALA A 165 -18.11 -10.17 -22.20
C ALA A 165 -17.30 -11.42 -21.78
N PHE A 166 -16.52 -11.34 -20.70
CA PHE A 166 -15.68 -12.44 -20.20
C PHE A 166 -16.22 -13.06 -18.90
N LEU A 167 -17.40 -12.61 -18.41
CA LEU A 167 -18.07 -13.23 -17.29
C LEU A 167 -18.62 -14.61 -17.67
N SER A 168 -18.60 -15.53 -16.71
CA SER A 168 -19.22 -16.84 -16.91
C SER A 168 -20.75 -16.72 -17.00
N LEU A 169 -21.37 -17.65 -17.74
CA LEU A 169 -22.84 -17.68 -17.90
C LEU A 169 -23.57 -17.77 -16.55
N SER A 170 -23.04 -18.54 -15.61
CA SER A 170 -23.59 -18.64 -14.25
C SER A 170 -23.53 -17.33 -13.48
N PHE A 171 -22.61 -16.45 -13.82
CA PHE A 171 -22.45 -15.15 -13.19
C PHE A 171 -23.40 -14.11 -13.78
N LEU A 172 -23.69 -14.22 -15.07
CA LEU A 172 -24.69 -13.38 -15.74
C LEU A 172 -26.09 -13.59 -15.18
N ASP A 173 -26.41 -14.82 -14.76
CA ASP A 173 -27.69 -15.14 -14.08
C ASP A 173 -27.77 -14.42 -12.71
N VAL A 174 -26.69 -14.31 -11.98
CA VAL A 174 -26.62 -13.59 -10.70
C VAL A 174 -26.82 -12.08 -10.92
N LEU A 175 -26.19 -11.50 -11.93
CA LEU A 175 -26.37 -10.08 -12.28
C LEU A 175 -27.82 -9.79 -12.67
N HIS A 176 -28.47 -10.69 -13.41
CA HIS A 176 -29.87 -10.58 -13.76
C HIS A 176 -30.78 -10.64 -12.52
N PHE A 177 -30.47 -11.49 -11.56
CA PHE A 177 -31.20 -11.60 -10.28
C PHE A 177 -31.12 -10.30 -9.44
N PHE A 178 -29.99 -9.59 -9.47
CA PHE A 178 -29.83 -8.29 -8.81
C PHE A 178 -30.42 -7.10 -9.60
N GLY A 179 -31.16 -7.36 -10.71
CA GLY A 179 -31.78 -6.31 -11.50
C GLY A 179 -30.81 -5.49 -12.35
N LEU A 180 -29.57 -5.93 -12.48
CA LEU A 180 -28.56 -5.35 -13.37
C LEU A 180 -28.73 -5.98 -14.75
N GLY A 181 -29.87 -5.66 -15.41
CA GLY A 181 -30.15 -6.15 -16.76
C GLY A 181 -29.19 -5.58 -17.80
N PHE A 182 -28.93 -6.34 -18.89
CA PHE A 182 -28.05 -6.00 -20.00
C PHE A 182 -28.37 -4.67 -20.72
N ASP A 183 -29.50 -4.07 -20.44
CA ASP A 183 -29.96 -2.82 -21.08
C ASP A 183 -29.22 -1.55 -20.64
N ARG A 184 -28.25 -1.68 -19.75
CA ARG A 184 -27.43 -0.56 -19.22
C ARG A 184 -25.94 -0.63 -19.54
N TRP A 185 -25.51 -1.66 -20.32
CA TRP A 185 -24.09 -1.89 -20.66
C TRP A 185 -23.83 -1.79 -22.17
#